data_b4f03287ed3f8cabe9ce5ecb8d310495
#
_entry.id   b4f03287ed3f8cabe9ce5ecb8d310495
#
_cell.length_a   1.000
_cell.length_b   1.000
_cell.length_c   1.000
_cell.angle_alpha   90.00
_cell.angle_beta   90.00
_cell.angle_gamma   90.00
#
_symmetry.space_group_name_H-M   'P 1'
#
loop_
_entity.id
_entity.type
_entity.pdbx_description
1 polymer ?
#
loop_
_entity_poly.entity_id
_entity_poly.type
_entity_poly.pdbx_seq_one_letter_code
_entity_poly.pdbx_strand_id
1 'polypeptide(L)'
;MKIAVIGAGFAGIASAKVLTELGHDVTVYEKAPDVGGVWSGTRRYPGLTTQNNKDSYTLSDLRMPKVFPEWLRGEQVQCYLEMYVEKFELAPMIRLETEVRKAQPAGGGGWAITSGSSATEGTDGETTEHCDHLIVASGVFSEPFAPAYDGVDDLEAAGGRILAASELHDLETVKGKDVVVVGYGKSACDVAVEIAKEAASTTVVARQLLWKMPRKIKGVLNYKMLLLTRLGEALFPYQSIRGAEKVLHAGGSKVAGSMVGSVESVTSGQLKLKKLGLLPKGQFTDIARSTVSLATEGFFEGVEAGDIVVERDTEIAAFVSKDGKAYAELANGRALPADIVVTATGFKQELPFFPEEIQAQLTDDNGDYQLYRQILPLTVKDLTFAGYNSSFFSPLSAEMSAVWIGSYLGGGHEVPPVEEMAAQVASRVAWLRERTDGHHARGTNIIPFSMHNIDEVLSDVGLDVSKRTKAAQWLLPIDPKAYASITPRLVEKLATH
;
A
#
# COMPACT_ATOMS: atom_id res chain seq x y z
N MET A 1 8.89 -21.04 -19.30
CA MET A 1 8.41 -21.53 -17.99
C MET A 1 6.92 -21.21 -17.89
N LYS A 2 6.17 -22.05 -17.18
CA LYS A 2 4.79 -21.72 -16.75
C LYS A 2 4.85 -20.98 -15.43
N ILE A 3 4.29 -19.76 -15.37
CA ILE A 3 4.34 -18.90 -14.21
C ILE A 3 2.91 -18.59 -13.75
N ALA A 4 2.62 -18.84 -12.47
CA ALA A 4 1.39 -18.42 -11.83
C ALA A 4 1.61 -17.12 -11.07
N VAL A 5 0.68 -16.18 -11.21
CA VAL A 5 0.68 -14.89 -10.47
C VAL A 5 -0.61 -14.77 -9.68
N ILE A 6 -0.53 -14.53 -8.37
CA ILE A 6 -1.72 -14.35 -7.53
C ILE A 6 -1.97 -12.85 -7.30
N GLY A 7 -3.09 -12.37 -7.86
CA GLY A 7 -3.56 -10.98 -7.79
C GLY A 7 -3.36 -10.19 -9.07
N ALA A 8 -4.39 -9.43 -9.50
CA ALA A 8 -4.39 -8.57 -10.68
C ALA A 8 -4.44 -7.07 -10.32
N GLY A 9 -3.73 -6.67 -9.27
CA GLY A 9 -3.40 -5.27 -9.00
C GLY A 9 -2.20 -4.80 -9.83
N PHE A 10 -1.65 -3.61 -9.52
CA PHE A 10 -0.46 -3.07 -10.20
C PHE A 10 0.69 -4.07 -10.32
N ALA A 11 0.99 -4.80 -9.24
CA ALA A 11 2.12 -5.72 -9.20
C ALA A 11 1.90 -6.95 -10.09
N GLY A 12 0.71 -7.55 -10.05
CA GLY A 12 0.40 -8.71 -10.87
C GLY A 12 0.34 -8.39 -12.36
N ILE A 13 -0.28 -7.26 -12.72
CA ILE A 13 -0.37 -6.80 -14.11
C ILE A 13 1.02 -6.44 -14.66
N ALA A 14 1.86 -5.74 -13.87
CA ALA A 14 3.23 -5.44 -14.26
C ALA A 14 4.07 -6.72 -14.43
N SER A 15 3.90 -7.71 -13.53
CA SER A 15 4.58 -9.01 -13.62
C SER A 15 4.15 -9.77 -14.87
N ALA A 16 2.83 -9.82 -15.14
CA ALA A 16 2.31 -10.48 -16.34
C ALA A 16 2.93 -9.88 -17.61
N LYS A 17 2.93 -8.55 -17.73
CA LYS A 17 3.50 -7.85 -18.89
C LYS A 17 4.98 -8.14 -19.06
N VAL A 18 5.79 -7.94 -18.03
CA VAL A 18 7.25 -8.12 -18.11
C VAL A 18 7.62 -9.56 -18.46
N LEU A 19 6.98 -10.53 -17.81
CA LEU A 19 7.31 -11.95 -18.01
C LEU A 19 6.84 -12.48 -19.36
N THR A 20 5.71 -11.98 -19.87
CA THR A 20 5.25 -12.33 -21.22
C THR A 20 6.20 -11.79 -22.28
N GLU A 21 6.71 -10.57 -22.13
CA GLU A 21 7.73 -10.02 -23.04
C GLU A 21 9.03 -10.82 -23.01
N LEU A 22 9.31 -11.54 -21.93
CA LEU A 22 10.43 -12.47 -21.79
C LEU A 22 10.11 -13.89 -22.32
N GLY A 23 8.93 -14.12 -22.87
CA GLY A 23 8.53 -15.39 -23.48
C GLY A 23 8.06 -16.45 -22.48
N HIS A 24 7.66 -16.08 -21.28
CA HIS A 24 7.06 -17.00 -20.32
C HIS A 24 5.55 -17.19 -20.58
N ASP A 25 5.03 -18.36 -20.21
CA ASP A 25 3.60 -18.68 -20.20
C ASP A 25 3.02 -18.27 -18.83
N VAL A 26 2.27 -17.17 -18.80
CA VAL A 26 1.81 -16.54 -17.55
C VAL A 26 0.31 -16.71 -17.37
N THR A 27 -0.10 -17.14 -16.17
CA THR A 27 -1.50 -17.13 -15.74
C THR A 27 -1.63 -16.28 -14.47
N VAL A 28 -2.52 -15.28 -14.50
CA VAL A 28 -2.85 -14.43 -13.35
C VAL A 28 -4.19 -14.86 -12.77
N TYR A 29 -4.23 -15.14 -11.48
CA TYR A 29 -5.45 -15.48 -10.74
C TYR A 29 -5.92 -14.27 -9.92
N GLU A 30 -7.16 -13.83 -10.13
CA GLU A 30 -7.75 -12.71 -9.42
C GLU A 30 -9.14 -13.09 -8.88
N LYS A 31 -9.32 -12.93 -7.57
CA LYS A 31 -10.60 -13.27 -6.92
C LYS A 31 -11.72 -12.27 -7.21
N ALA A 32 -11.37 -11.02 -7.56
CA ALA A 32 -12.35 -10.00 -7.92
C ALA A 32 -12.89 -10.20 -9.35
N PRO A 33 -14.07 -9.67 -9.66
CA PRO A 33 -14.63 -9.71 -11.01
C PRO A 33 -13.94 -8.73 -11.98
N ASP A 34 -13.00 -7.95 -11.49
CA ASP A 34 -12.28 -6.94 -12.24
C ASP A 34 -10.81 -6.87 -11.86
N VAL A 35 -9.99 -6.22 -12.66
CA VAL A 35 -8.62 -5.89 -12.31
C VAL A 35 -8.58 -4.63 -11.44
N GLY A 36 -7.55 -4.49 -10.60
CA GLY A 36 -7.42 -3.26 -9.82
C GLY A 36 -6.83 -3.44 -8.42
N GLY A 37 -6.93 -4.63 -7.81
CA GLY A 37 -6.51 -4.86 -6.45
C GLY A 37 -7.28 -3.96 -5.47
N VAL A 38 -6.60 -3.09 -4.70
CA VAL A 38 -7.26 -2.15 -3.77
C VAL A 38 -8.13 -1.08 -4.48
N TRP A 39 -8.00 -0.93 -5.80
CA TRP A 39 -8.77 0.00 -6.62
C TRP A 39 -9.97 -0.67 -7.30
N SER A 40 -10.12 -1.99 -7.18
CA SER A 40 -11.28 -2.74 -7.67
C SER A 40 -12.60 -2.19 -7.13
N GLY A 41 -13.66 -2.29 -7.92
CA GLY A 41 -15.02 -1.92 -7.53
C GLY A 41 -15.49 -2.59 -6.25
N THR A 42 -15.03 -3.81 -6.01
CA THR A 42 -15.37 -4.63 -4.84
C THR A 42 -14.61 -4.24 -3.55
N ARG A 43 -13.65 -3.30 -3.63
CA ARG A 43 -12.82 -2.91 -2.49
C ARG A 43 -12.78 -1.40 -2.25
N ARG A 44 -13.25 -0.62 -3.20
CA ARG A 44 -13.29 0.84 -3.06
C ARG A 44 -14.35 1.26 -2.04
N TYR A 45 -13.98 2.23 -1.22
CA TYR A 45 -14.92 2.96 -0.38
C TYR A 45 -15.20 4.34 -0.99
N PRO A 46 -16.34 4.98 -0.65
CA PRO A 46 -16.66 6.33 -1.10
C PRO A 46 -15.57 7.33 -0.71
N GLY A 47 -15.18 8.19 -1.64
CA GLY A 47 -14.13 9.20 -1.41
C GLY A 47 -12.70 8.71 -1.55
N LEU A 48 -12.46 7.45 -1.89
CA LEU A 48 -11.11 6.93 -2.11
C LEU A 48 -10.39 7.71 -3.21
N THR A 49 -9.26 8.33 -2.85
CA THR A 49 -8.38 9.04 -3.79
C THR A 49 -6.92 8.67 -3.59
N THR A 50 -6.11 8.82 -4.65
CA THR A 50 -4.66 8.63 -4.54
C THR A 50 -4.03 9.66 -3.60
N GLN A 51 -2.96 9.23 -2.93
CA GLN A 51 -2.09 10.16 -2.20
C GLN A 51 -1.07 10.80 -3.14
N ASN A 52 -0.68 10.11 -4.20
CA ASN A 52 0.21 10.64 -5.23
C ASN A 52 -0.56 11.36 -6.34
N ASN A 53 0.12 12.27 -7.00
CA ASN A 53 -0.42 12.87 -8.21
C ASN A 53 -0.37 11.87 -9.38
N LYS A 54 -1.22 12.07 -10.38
CA LYS A 54 -1.37 11.16 -11.54
C LYS A 54 -0.07 10.89 -12.29
N ASP A 55 0.85 11.87 -12.35
CA ASP A 55 2.10 11.73 -13.12
C ASP A 55 3.09 10.76 -12.46
N SER A 56 3.01 10.56 -11.15
CA SER A 56 3.89 9.67 -10.39
C SER A 56 3.24 8.32 -10.02
N TYR A 57 1.91 8.19 -10.19
CA TYR A 57 1.18 6.98 -9.84
C TYR A 57 0.85 6.15 -11.09
N THR A 58 1.88 5.84 -11.88
CA THR A 58 1.78 5.09 -13.15
C THR A 58 2.85 4.01 -13.24
N LEU A 59 2.60 3.02 -14.09
CA LEU A 59 3.65 2.18 -14.67
C LEU A 59 4.45 3.01 -15.68
N SER A 60 5.67 2.59 -15.99
CA SER A 60 6.63 3.43 -16.73
C SER A 60 6.26 3.63 -18.20
N ASP A 61 5.56 2.69 -18.81
CA ASP A 61 5.31 2.59 -20.26
C ASP A 61 3.89 2.99 -20.68
N LEU A 62 3.05 3.39 -19.71
CA LEU A 62 1.74 4.00 -19.97
C LEU A 62 1.49 5.16 -19.00
N ARG A 63 1.24 6.36 -19.53
CA ARG A 63 0.86 7.53 -18.72
C ARG A 63 -0.63 7.54 -18.42
N MET A 64 -0.98 8.10 -17.27
CA MET A 64 -2.39 8.43 -16.97
C MET A 64 -2.96 9.38 -18.03
N PRO A 65 -4.23 9.23 -18.42
CA PRO A 65 -4.91 10.14 -19.32
C PRO A 65 -4.83 11.59 -18.86
N LYS A 66 -4.59 12.51 -19.80
CA LYS A 66 -4.46 13.96 -19.50
C LYS A 66 -5.74 14.54 -18.89
N VAL A 67 -6.90 14.00 -19.28
CA VAL A 67 -8.21 14.43 -18.79
C VAL A 67 -8.47 14.07 -17.32
N PHE A 68 -7.74 13.14 -16.74
CA PHE A 68 -7.87 12.78 -15.35
C PHE A 68 -7.36 13.91 -14.44
N PRO A 69 -7.98 14.11 -13.26
CA PRO A 69 -7.55 15.11 -12.30
C PRO A 69 -6.15 14.81 -11.77
N GLU A 70 -5.54 15.76 -11.08
CA GLU A 70 -4.19 15.60 -10.52
C GLU A 70 -4.13 14.50 -9.46
N TRP A 71 -5.15 14.39 -8.62
CA TRP A 71 -5.36 13.31 -7.66
C TRP A 71 -6.52 12.44 -8.14
N LEU A 72 -6.22 11.20 -8.44
CA LEU A 72 -7.16 10.28 -9.06
C LEU A 72 -8.16 9.75 -8.02
N ARG A 73 -9.38 9.55 -8.46
CA ARG A 73 -10.36 8.73 -7.74
C ARG A 73 -10.09 7.25 -8.01
N GLY A 74 -10.60 6.39 -7.15
CA GLY A 74 -10.43 4.94 -7.29
C GLY A 74 -10.83 4.40 -8.65
N GLU A 75 -11.98 4.88 -9.20
CA GLU A 75 -12.48 4.48 -10.53
C GLU A 75 -11.50 4.82 -11.65
N GLN A 76 -10.80 5.95 -11.53
CA GLN A 76 -9.85 6.39 -12.56
C GLN A 76 -8.57 5.58 -12.50
N VAL A 77 -8.16 5.13 -11.31
CA VAL A 77 -7.00 4.22 -11.19
C VAL A 77 -7.35 2.86 -11.75
N GLN A 78 -8.54 2.32 -11.46
CA GLN A 78 -9.01 1.06 -12.06
C GLN A 78 -9.08 1.16 -13.57
N CYS A 79 -9.72 2.19 -14.11
CA CYS A 79 -9.79 2.44 -15.56
C CYS A 79 -8.39 2.49 -16.21
N TYR A 80 -7.40 3.08 -15.53
CA TYR A 80 -6.02 3.07 -16.01
C TYR A 80 -5.44 1.65 -16.09
N LEU A 81 -5.71 0.79 -15.11
CA LEU A 81 -5.25 -0.60 -15.12
C LEU A 81 -5.95 -1.41 -16.21
N GLU A 82 -7.24 -1.18 -16.44
CA GLU A 82 -7.98 -1.77 -17.56
C GLU A 82 -7.39 -1.34 -18.91
N MET A 83 -7.09 -0.05 -19.09
CA MET A 83 -6.39 0.47 -20.27
C MET A 83 -4.99 -0.15 -20.44
N TYR A 84 -4.29 -0.45 -19.35
CA TYR A 84 -2.99 -1.12 -19.38
C TYR A 84 -3.13 -2.56 -19.86
N VAL A 85 -4.10 -3.29 -19.32
CA VAL A 85 -4.44 -4.67 -19.73
C VAL A 85 -4.81 -4.74 -21.21
N GLU A 86 -5.63 -3.80 -21.68
CA GLU A 86 -6.01 -3.71 -23.10
C GLU A 86 -4.80 -3.40 -23.99
N LYS A 87 -4.01 -2.37 -23.64
CA LYS A 87 -2.85 -1.93 -24.43
C LYS A 87 -1.81 -3.02 -24.65
N PHE A 88 -1.57 -3.83 -23.63
CA PHE A 88 -0.55 -4.88 -23.66
C PHE A 88 -1.14 -6.29 -23.88
N GLU A 89 -2.42 -6.35 -24.27
CA GLU A 89 -3.13 -7.59 -24.61
C GLU A 89 -3.06 -8.68 -23.51
N LEU A 90 -3.13 -8.26 -22.22
CA LEU A 90 -2.95 -9.14 -21.08
C LEU A 90 -4.23 -9.92 -20.69
N ALA A 91 -5.40 -9.51 -21.18
CA ALA A 91 -6.68 -10.09 -20.79
C ALA A 91 -6.74 -11.64 -20.92
N PRO A 92 -6.17 -12.29 -21.96
CA PRO A 92 -6.20 -13.76 -22.07
C PRO A 92 -5.44 -14.49 -20.95
N MET A 93 -4.54 -13.81 -20.24
CA MET A 93 -3.73 -14.39 -19.16
C MET A 93 -4.40 -14.23 -17.79
N ILE A 94 -5.42 -13.36 -17.67
CA ILE A 94 -6.05 -13.01 -16.40
C ILE A 94 -7.34 -13.79 -16.23
N ARG A 95 -7.40 -14.60 -15.17
CA ARG A 95 -8.60 -15.33 -14.77
C ARG A 95 -9.24 -14.56 -13.62
N LEU A 96 -10.26 -13.78 -13.94
CA LEU A 96 -11.09 -13.08 -12.97
C LEU A 96 -12.02 -14.05 -12.25
N GLU A 97 -12.62 -13.62 -11.13
CA GLU A 97 -13.51 -14.42 -10.28
C GLU A 97 -12.93 -15.79 -9.92
N THR A 98 -11.58 -15.88 -9.86
CA THR A 98 -10.84 -17.12 -9.63
C THR A 98 -9.94 -16.95 -8.40
N GLU A 99 -10.37 -17.53 -7.29
CA GLU A 99 -9.63 -17.49 -6.04
C GLU A 99 -8.65 -18.65 -5.93
N VAL A 100 -7.39 -18.35 -5.65
CA VAL A 100 -6.42 -19.37 -5.24
C VAL A 100 -6.68 -19.71 -3.77
N ARG A 101 -7.14 -20.94 -3.54
CA ARG A 101 -7.47 -21.44 -2.21
C ARG A 101 -6.30 -22.16 -1.57
N LYS A 102 -5.45 -22.79 -2.39
CA LYS A 102 -4.26 -23.48 -1.92
C LYS A 102 -3.11 -23.38 -2.92
N ALA A 103 -1.93 -23.12 -2.41
CA ALA A 103 -0.69 -23.18 -3.16
C ALA A 103 0.33 -24.00 -2.35
N GLN A 104 0.86 -25.07 -2.90
CA GLN A 104 1.81 -25.96 -2.23
C GLN A 104 2.94 -26.39 -3.16
N PRO A 105 4.16 -26.60 -2.64
CA PRO A 105 5.25 -27.12 -3.44
C PRO A 105 4.88 -28.45 -4.10
N ALA A 106 5.22 -28.61 -5.37
CA ALA A 106 5.02 -29.86 -6.09
C ALA A 106 6.23 -30.80 -5.93
N GLY A 107 5.98 -32.10 -5.86
CA GLY A 107 7.04 -33.09 -5.62
C GLY A 107 8.14 -33.17 -6.68
N GLY A 108 7.91 -32.57 -7.86
CA GLY A 108 8.86 -32.50 -8.98
C GLY A 108 9.54 -31.13 -9.18
N GLY A 109 9.33 -30.19 -8.28
CA GLY A 109 9.69 -28.76 -8.42
C GLY A 109 8.50 -27.91 -8.85
N GLY A 110 8.57 -26.60 -8.60
CA GLY A 110 7.47 -25.68 -8.85
C GLY A 110 6.31 -25.82 -7.84
N TRP A 111 5.12 -25.43 -8.25
CA TRP A 111 3.95 -25.30 -7.37
C TRP A 111 2.70 -25.95 -7.97
N ALA A 112 1.89 -26.54 -7.08
CA ALA A 112 0.52 -26.97 -7.37
C ALA A 112 -0.44 -25.90 -6.84
N ILE A 113 -1.23 -25.30 -7.72
CA ILE A 113 -2.17 -24.23 -7.45
C ILE A 113 -3.58 -24.77 -7.53
N THR A 114 -4.29 -24.82 -6.41
CA THR A 114 -5.71 -25.17 -6.37
C THR A 114 -6.52 -23.87 -6.34
N SER A 115 -7.38 -23.70 -7.34
CA SER A 115 -8.22 -22.52 -7.50
C SER A 115 -9.65 -22.90 -7.82
N GLY A 116 -10.58 -22.01 -7.49
CA GLY A 116 -12.00 -22.17 -7.77
C GLY A 116 -12.70 -20.82 -7.95
N SER A 117 -13.98 -20.84 -8.28
CA SER A 117 -14.75 -19.60 -8.38
C SER A 117 -14.83 -18.91 -7.03
N SER A 118 -14.58 -17.61 -7.00
CA SER A 118 -14.73 -16.79 -5.79
C SER A 118 -16.19 -16.60 -5.35
N ALA A 119 -17.14 -16.86 -6.25
CA ALA A 119 -18.57 -16.75 -5.99
C ALA A 119 -19.17 -17.98 -5.28
N THR A 120 -18.44 -19.09 -5.22
CA THR A 120 -18.91 -20.36 -4.60
C THR A 120 -18.13 -20.68 -3.35
N GLU A 121 -18.83 -20.86 -2.24
CA GLU A 121 -18.25 -21.46 -1.04
C GLU A 121 -18.17 -22.99 -1.23
N GLY A 122 -17.07 -23.60 -0.77
CA GLY A 122 -16.83 -25.04 -0.84
C GLY A 122 -15.83 -25.44 -1.91
N THR A 123 -15.60 -26.75 -2.07
CA THR A 123 -14.59 -27.33 -2.96
C THR A 123 -15.13 -27.76 -4.33
N ASP A 124 -16.42 -27.57 -4.56
CA ASP A 124 -17.05 -27.94 -5.85
C ASP A 124 -16.53 -27.04 -6.99
N GLY A 125 -16.00 -27.67 -8.04
CA GLY A 125 -15.43 -26.96 -9.18
C GLY A 125 -13.99 -26.49 -9.01
N GLU A 126 -13.29 -26.89 -7.95
CA GLU A 126 -11.86 -26.63 -7.81
C GLU A 126 -11.04 -27.37 -8.85
N THR A 127 -10.03 -26.69 -9.38
CA THR A 127 -9.04 -27.24 -10.27
C THR A 127 -7.65 -27.07 -9.70
N THR A 128 -6.79 -28.09 -9.92
CA THR A 128 -5.38 -27.98 -9.54
C THR A 128 -4.51 -27.96 -10.78
N GLU A 129 -3.73 -26.92 -10.92
CA GLU A 129 -2.79 -26.72 -12.03
C GLU A 129 -1.36 -26.65 -11.50
N HIS A 130 -0.39 -27.02 -12.34
CA HIS A 130 1.03 -26.97 -12.01
C HIS A 130 1.72 -25.83 -12.75
N CYS A 131 2.57 -25.09 -12.03
CA CYS A 131 3.46 -24.07 -12.58
C CYS A 131 4.90 -24.29 -12.12
N ASP A 132 5.85 -23.81 -12.94
CA ASP A 132 7.27 -23.88 -12.63
C ASP A 132 7.68 -22.87 -11.57
N HIS A 133 6.97 -21.72 -11.51
CA HIS A 133 7.25 -20.64 -10.59
C HIS A 133 5.96 -19.93 -10.16
N LEU A 134 5.90 -19.54 -8.90
CA LEU A 134 4.78 -18.80 -8.31
C LEU A 134 5.21 -17.37 -7.93
N ILE A 135 4.39 -16.39 -8.33
CA ILE A 135 4.55 -14.98 -7.92
C ILE A 135 3.37 -14.55 -7.06
N VAL A 136 3.65 -14.16 -5.83
CA VAL A 136 2.66 -13.56 -4.95
C VAL A 136 2.60 -12.06 -5.20
N ALA A 137 1.50 -11.59 -5.75
CA ALA A 137 1.20 -10.19 -6.05
C ALA A 137 -0.12 -9.73 -5.39
N SER A 138 -0.52 -10.40 -4.30
CA SER A 138 -1.75 -10.11 -3.54
C SER A 138 -1.74 -8.77 -2.80
N GLY A 139 -0.57 -8.11 -2.74
CA GLY A 139 -0.38 -6.80 -2.13
C GLY A 139 -0.29 -6.84 -0.61
N VAL A 140 0.14 -5.71 -0.04
CA VAL A 140 0.35 -5.54 1.42
C VAL A 140 -0.90 -5.07 2.17
N PHE A 141 -1.97 -4.79 1.46
CA PHE A 141 -3.29 -4.39 2.00
C PHE A 141 -4.34 -5.46 1.64
N SER A 142 -4.03 -6.73 1.95
CA SER A 142 -4.85 -7.86 1.50
C SER A 142 -6.13 -8.01 2.31
N GLU A 143 -6.04 -8.10 3.63
CA GLU A 143 -7.19 -8.35 4.50
C GLU A 143 -7.41 -7.16 5.47
N PRO A 144 -8.65 -6.62 5.58
CA PRO A 144 -8.96 -5.58 6.54
C PRO A 144 -8.68 -6.05 7.96
N PHE A 145 -8.12 -5.18 8.78
CA PHE A 145 -7.94 -5.44 10.20
C PHE A 145 -9.04 -4.72 11.00
N ALA A 146 -9.90 -5.48 11.65
CA ALA A 146 -10.81 -4.98 12.67
C ALA A 146 -10.31 -5.45 14.04
N PRO A 147 -10.14 -4.56 15.03
CA PRO A 147 -9.90 -4.96 16.41
C PRO A 147 -11.07 -5.80 16.95
N ALA A 148 -10.79 -6.71 17.86
CA ALA A 148 -11.83 -7.36 18.64
C ALA A 148 -12.39 -6.35 19.67
N TYR A 149 -13.69 -6.31 19.79
CA TYR A 149 -14.39 -5.44 20.74
C TYR A 149 -15.29 -6.27 21.65
N ASP A 150 -15.39 -5.86 22.90
CA ASP A 150 -16.40 -6.40 23.81
C ASP A 150 -17.77 -5.83 23.47
N GLY A 151 -18.84 -6.62 23.65
CA GLY A 151 -20.23 -6.19 23.47
C GLY A 151 -20.69 -6.06 22.02
N VAL A 152 -20.04 -6.74 21.07
CA VAL A 152 -20.51 -6.76 19.66
C VAL A 152 -21.93 -7.31 19.56
N ASP A 153 -22.25 -8.35 20.33
CA ASP A 153 -23.61 -8.93 20.38
C ASP A 153 -24.66 -7.90 20.85
N ASP A 154 -24.32 -7.02 21.79
CA ASP A 154 -25.20 -5.94 22.25
C ASP A 154 -25.41 -4.88 21.17
N LEU A 155 -24.36 -4.56 20.40
CA LEU A 155 -24.46 -3.66 19.24
C LEU A 155 -25.42 -4.24 18.19
N GLU A 156 -25.23 -5.51 17.81
CA GLU A 156 -26.04 -6.18 16.80
C GLU A 156 -27.48 -6.37 17.25
N ALA A 157 -27.72 -6.74 18.51
CA ALA A 157 -29.05 -6.86 19.10
C ALA A 157 -29.81 -5.53 19.11
N ALA A 158 -29.12 -4.39 19.18
CA ALA A 158 -29.69 -3.06 19.04
C ALA A 158 -29.83 -2.59 17.58
N GLY A 159 -29.52 -3.47 16.60
CA GLY A 159 -29.62 -3.16 15.17
C GLY A 159 -28.40 -2.44 14.60
N GLY A 160 -27.34 -2.30 15.39
CA GLY A 160 -26.06 -1.75 14.93
C GLY A 160 -25.21 -2.78 14.17
N ARG A 161 -24.17 -2.34 13.48
CA ARG A 161 -23.23 -3.24 12.79
C ARG A 161 -21.85 -2.63 12.63
N ILE A 162 -20.85 -3.51 12.48
CA ILE A 162 -19.46 -3.13 12.18
C ILE A 162 -19.18 -3.48 10.72
N LEU A 163 -18.52 -2.55 10.01
CA LEU A 163 -18.07 -2.72 8.63
C LEU A 163 -16.62 -2.29 8.52
N ALA A 164 -15.81 -3.01 7.73
CA ALA A 164 -14.55 -2.44 7.29
C ALA A 164 -14.80 -1.29 6.28
N ALA A 165 -13.91 -0.31 6.23
CA ALA A 165 -14.04 0.78 5.25
C ALA A 165 -14.15 0.26 3.81
N SER A 166 -13.46 -0.85 3.48
CA SER A 166 -13.52 -1.51 2.17
C SER A 166 -14.84 -2.25 1.87
N GLU A 167 -15.72 -2.39 2.85
CA GLU A 167 -17.06 -2.98 2.71
C GLU A 167 -18.16 -1.92 2.58
N LEU A 168 -17.82 -0.66 2.82
CA LEU A 168 -18.74 0.46 2.60
C LEU A 168 -18.67 0.86 1.13
N HIS A 169 -19.57 0.35 0.30
CA HIS A 169 -19.57 0.60 -1.14
C HIS A 169 -20.46 1.78 -1.55
N ASP A 170 -21.50 2.09 -0.77
CA ASP A 170 -22.41 3.18 -1.00
C ASP A 170 -22.78 3.92 0.28
N LEU A 171 -23.32 5.13 0.13
CA LEU A 171 -23.70 6.01 1.24
C LEU A 171 -25.14 5.79 1.73
N GLU A 172 -25.98 5.04 1.00
CA GLU A 172 -27.35 4.72 1.47
C GLU A 172 -27.30 3.91 2.77
N THR A 173 -26.24 3.10 2.94
CA THR A 173 -25.98 2.32 4.17
C THR A 173 -25.93 3.20 5.42
N VAL A 174 -25.38 4.42 5.33
CA VAL A 174 -25.12 5.33 6.46
C VAL A 174 -26.12 6.47 6.56
N LYS A 175 -27.08 6.56 5.64
CA LYS A 175 -28.01 7.67 5.55
C LYS A 175 -28.90 7.79 6.79
N GLY A 176 -28.83 8.97 7.41
CA GLY A 176 -29.58 9.28 8.62
C GLY A 176 -29.20 8.47 9.85
N LYS A 177 -28.00 7.83 9.85
CA LYS A 177 -27.48 6.99 10.93
C LYS A 177 -26.44 7.74 11.77
N ASP A 178 -26.28 7.32 13.01
CA ASP A 178 -25.17 7.72 13.85
C ASP A 178 -23.96 6.84 13.53
N VAL A 179 -22.90 7.42 12.95
CA VAL A 179 -21.76 6.67 12.43
C VAL A 179 -20.47 6.98 13.21
N VAL A 180 -19.82 5.91 13.67
CA VAL A 180 -18.51 5.99 14.32
C VAL A 180 -17.45 5.44 13.36
N VAL A 181 -16.47 6.24 12.99
CA VAL A 181 -15.33 5.85 12.16
C VAL A 181 -14.11 5.61 13.04
N VAL A 182 -13.56 4.40 13.04
CA VAL A 182 -12.41 4.05 13.88
C VAL A 182 -11.12 4.17 13.10
N GLY A 183 -10.23 5.04 13.56
CA GLY A 183 -8.94 5.32 12.95
C GLY A 183 -8.76 6.80 12.58
N TYR A 184 -7.51 7.19 12.25
CA TYR A 184 -7.19 8.57 11.84
C TYR A 184 -6.21 8.59 10.64
N GLY A 185 -6.10 7.45 9.95
CA GLY A 185 -5.34 7.31 8.71
C GLY A 185 -6.01 8.02 7.53
N LYS A 186 -5.47 7.81 6.32
CA LYS A 186 -6.04 8.36 5.09
C LYS A 186 -7.47 7.84 4.87
N SER A 187 -7.68 6.52 4.96
CA SER A 187 -8.99 5.89 4.74
C SER A 187 -10.05 6.39 5.71
N ALA A 188 -9.71 6.53 7.00
CA ALA A 188 -10.65 7.05 8.00
C ALA A 188 -11.11 8.48 7.67
N CYS A 189 -10.17 9.34 7.26
CA CYS A 189 -10.52 10.72 6.91
C CYS A 189 -11.30 10.82 5.59
N ASP A 190 -10.97 10.00 4.59
CA ASP A 190 -11.68 9.99 3.32
C ASP A 190 -13.13 9.55 3.50
N VAL A 191 -13.34 8.42 4.18
CA VAL A 191 -14.68 7.88 4.40
C VAL A 191 -15.51 8.78 5.31
N ALA A 192 -14.91 9.41 6.33
CA ALA A 192 -15.61 10.32 7.24
C ALA A 192 -16.17 11.56 6.51
N VAL A 193 -15.42 12.10 5.53
CA VAL A 193 -15.90 13.23 4.70
C VAL A 193 -17.11 12.84 3.87
N GLU A 194 -17.12 11.65 3.30
CA GLU A 194 -18.25 11.20 2.50
C GLU A 194 -19.46 10.81 3.38
N ILE A 195 -19.21 10.12 4.49
CA ILE A 195 -20.26 9.75 5.47
C ILE A 195 -20.96 11.00 6.00
N ALA A 196 -20.22 12.06 6.33
CA ALA A 196 -20.78 13.28 6.91
C ALA A 196 -21.79 14.01 5.99
N LYS A 197 -21.87 13.65 4.71
CA LYS A 197 -22.84 14.21 3.78
C LYS A 197 -24.25 13.62 3.93
N GLU A 198 -24.34 12.38 4.44
CA GLU A 198 -25.58 11.60 4.45
C GLU A 198 -25.97 11.12 5.86
N ALA A 199 -25.01 10.97 6.79
CA ALA A 199 -25.25 10.50 8.13
C ALA A 199 -25.94 11.56 9.01
N ALA A 200 -26.62 11.11 10.06
CA ALA A 200 -27.17 12.01 11.08
C ALA A 200 -26.06 12.60 11.95
N SER A 201 -25.04 11.79 12.25
CA SER A 201 -23.81 12.24 12.92
C SER A 201 -22.61 11.43 12.45
N THR A 202 -21.42 12.06 12.45
CA THR A 202 -20.17 11.40 12.08
C THR A 202 -19.10 11.69 13.13
N THR A 203 -18.67 10.65 13.85
CA THR A 203 -17.63 10.77 14.86
C THR A 203 -16.45 9.88 14.51
N VAL A 204 -15.25 10.49 14.40
CA VAL A 204 -13.98 9.78 14.20
C VAL A 204 -13.34 9.50 15.54
N VAL A 205 -13.07 8.23 15.87
CA VAL A 205 -12.36 7.84 17.08
C VAL A 205 -10.90 7.58 16.75
N ALA A 206 -10.01 8.43 17.28
CA ALA A 206 -8.59 8.45 16.98
C ALA A 206 -7.76 8.07 18.22
N ARG A 207 -7.22 6.85 18.27
CA ARG A 207 -6.28 6.44 19.33
C ARG A 207 -5.04 7.34 19.37
N GLN A 208 -4.59 7.77 18.19
CA GLN A 208 -3.47 8.66 18.02
C GLN A 208 -3.71 9.59 16.83
N LEU A 209 -3.44 10.87 16.99
CA LEU A 209 -3.43 11.81 15.88
C LEU A 209 -2.14 11.65 15.07
N LEU A 210 -2.27 11.63 13.75
CA LEU A 210 -1.16 11.52 12.81
C LEU A 210 -0.93 12.86 12.10
N TRP A 211 0.33 13.19 11.84
CA TRP A 211 0.66 14.32 10.98
C TRP A 211 0.10 14.08 9.57
N LYS A 212 -0.50 15.13 9.01
CA LYS A 212 -1.03 15.13 7.66
C LYS A 212 -0.48 16.31 6.87
N MET A 213 -0.08 16.07 5.64
CA MET A 213 0.47 17.09 4.77
C MET A 213 -0.60 17.60 3.78
N PRO A 214 -0.77 18.92 3.61
CA PRO A 214 -1.67 19.43 2.60
C PRO A 214 -1.13 19.12 1.19
N ARG A 215 -2.04 18.82 0.25
CA ARG A 215 -1.70 18.56 -1.16
C ARG A 215 -0.97 19.74 -1.82
N LYS A 216 -1.31 20.96 -1.41
CA LYS A 216 -0.65 22.20 -1.84
C LYS A 216 -0.32 23.07 -0.62
N ILE A 217 0.95 23.32 -0.39
CA ILE A 217 1.42 24.19 0.69
C ILE A 217 1.08 25.64 0.32
N LYS A 218 0.39 26.34 1.23
CA LYS A 218 -0.17 27.68 0.99
C LYS A 218 -1.02 27.78 -0.28
N GLY A 219 -1.65 26.67 -0.70
CA GLY A 219 -2.48 26.61 -1.90
C GLY A 219 -1.72 26.65 -3.23
N VAL A 220 -0.40 26.83 -3.24
CA VAL A 220 0.41 27.06 -4.43
C VAL A 220 1.42 25.94 -4.66
N LEU A 221 2.30 25.67 -3.69
CA LEU A 221 3.40 24.74 -3.85
C LEU A 221 2.90 23.31 -3.67
N ASN A 222 2.88 22.55 -4.75
CA ASN A 222 2.51 21.13 -4.73
C ASN A 222 3.55 20.33 -3.93
N TYR A 223 3.08 19.48 -3.00
CA TYR A 223 3.93 18.66 -2.15
C TYR A 223 4.89 17.77 -2.95
N LYS A 224 4.53 17.37 -4.18
CA LYS A 224 5.38 16.56 -5.06
C LYS A 224 6.76 17.19 -5.31
N MET A 225 6.82 18.51 -5.34
CA MET A 225 8.08 19.24 -5.54
C MET A 225 9.01 19.14 -4.33
N LEU A 226 8.48 18.76 -3.17
CA LEU A 226 9.24 18.60 -1.93
C LEU A 226 9.55 17.14 -1.62
N LEU A 227 8.54 16.26 -1.70
CA LEU A 227 8.65 14.88 -1.22
C LEU A 227 8.86 13.85 -2.34
N LEU A 228 8.37 14.11 -3.57
CA LEU A 228 8.50 13.16 -4.67
C LEU A 228 9.74 13.43 -5.52
N THR A 229 10.84 13.85 -4.89
CA THR A 229 12.16 14.05 -5.47
C THR A 229 13.19 13.23 -4.70
N ARG A 230 14.36 12.96 -5.28
CA ARG A 230 15.45 12.30 -4.54
C ARG A 230 15.94 13.16 -3.36
N LEU A 231 15.92 14.48 -3.48
CA LEU A 231 16.25 15.38 -2.36
C LEU A 231 15.23 15.24 -1.24
N GLY A 232 13.93 15.14 -1.56
CA GLY A 232 12.87 14.93 -0.56
C GLY A 232 13.05 13.63 0.21
N GLU A 233 13.40 12.54 -0.48
CA GLU A 233 13.72 11.25 0.14
C GLU A 233 14.99 11.34 0.98
N ALA A 234 16.02 12.02 0.49
CA ALA A 234 17.32 12.21 1.15
C ALA A 234 17.24 13.07 2.43
N LEU A 235 16.12 13.77 2.70
CA LEU A 235 15.91 14.46 3.99
C LEU A 235 15.79 13.48 5.17
N PHE A 236 15.48 12.22 4.88
CA PHE A 236 15.38 11.16 5.87
C PHE A 236 16.60 10.23 5.76
N PRO A 237 17.19 9.77 6.88
CA PRO A 237 18.36 8.90 6.82
C PRO A 237 17.97 7.50 6.36
N TYR A 238 18.56 7.05 5.23
CA TYR A 238 18.44 5.68 4.78
C TYR A 238 19.40 4.75 5.53
N GLN A 239 19.17 3.43 5.49
CA GLN A 239 20.02 2.43 6.14
C GLN A 239 21.50 2.56 5.79
N SER A 240 21.81 2.87 4.52
CA SER A 240 23.19 3.10 4.05
C SER A 240 23.29 4.45 3.34
N ILE A 241 23.75 5.46 4.06
CA ILE A 241 23.92 6.83 3.52
C ILE A 241 25.13 6.87 2.60
N ARG A 242 24.97 7.33 1.35
CA ARG A 242 26.02 7.39 0.32
C ARG A 242 26.05 8.75 -0.39
N GLY A 243 27.20 9.08 -0.99
CA GLY A 243 27.34 10.27 -1.87
C GLY A 243 26.93 11.58 -1.21
N ALA A 244 26.08 12.35 -1.87
CA ALA A 244 25.60 13.66 -1.43
C ALA A 244 24.80 13.62 -0.11
N GLU A 245 24.16 12.50 0.19
CA GLU A 245 23.41 12.31 1.43
C GLU A 245 24.32 12.33 2.66
N LYS A 246 25.58 11.83 2.54
CA LYS A 246 26.57 11.92 3.64
C LYS A 246 26.82 13.38 4.02
N VAL A 247 26.88 14.28 3.04
CA VAL A 247 27.10 15.71 3.27
C VAL A 247 25.87 16.32 3.95
N LEU A 248 24.66 15.94 3.47
CA LEU A 248 23.40 16.43 4.03
C LEU A 248 23.24 16.02 5.51
N HIS A 249 23.58 14.78 5.88
CA HIS A 249 23.42 14.27 7.24
C HIS A 249 24.62 14.57 8.16
N ALA A 250 25.83 14.83 7.65
CA ALA A 250 27.00 15.16 8.45
C ALA A 250 27.05 16.67 8.86
N GLY A 251 26.77 17.56 7.93
CA GLY A 251 26.87 19.02 8.17
C GLY A 251 25.58 19.80 7.95
N GLY A 252 24.65 19.23 7.18
CA GLY A 252 23.39 19.85 6.81
C GLY A 252 22.23 19.58 7.77
N SER A 253 22.42 18.87 8.88
CA SER A 253 21.35 18.47 9.81
C SER A 253 20.55 19.67 10.36
N LYS A 254 21.22 20.82 10.61
CA LYS A 254 20.54 22.06 11.03
C LYS A 254 19.67 22.65 9.92
N VAL A 255 20.14 22.58 8.67
CA VAL A 255 19.39 23.07 7.49
C VAL A 255 18.19 22.17 7.24
N ALA A 256 18.38 20.86 7.24
CA ALA A 256 17.29 19.89 7.09
C ALA A 256 16.25 20.06 8.21
N GLY A 257 16.67 20.18 9.46
CA GLY A 257 15.79 20.45 10.61
C GLY A 257 15.00 21.75 10.48
N SER A 258 15.64 22.83 10.00
CA SER A 258 14.97 24.11 9.74
C SER A 258 13.92 24.02 8.61
N MET A 259 14.23 23.29 7.53
CA MET A 259 13.27 23.03 6.45
C MET A 259 12.06 22.23 6.95
N VAL A 260 12.29 21.16 7.68
CA VAL A 260 11.21 20.33 8.27
C VAL A 260 10.35 21.16 9.23
N GLY A 261 10.95 21.96 10.14
CA GLY A 261 10.22 22.82 11.05
C GLY A 261 9.40 23.91 10.35
N SER A 262 9.89 24.42 9.22
CA SER A 262 9.14 25.38 8.40
C SER A 262 7.91 24.73 7.76
N VAL A 263 8.05 23.53 7.23
CA VAL A 263 6.93 22.74 6.65
C VAL A 263 5.91 22.40 7.74
N GLU A 264 6.35 21.98 8.92
CA GLU A 264 5.49 21.71 10.09
C GLU A 264 4.64 22.92 10.47
N SER A 265 5.30 24.09 10.63
CA SER A 265 4.62 25.33 11.01
C SER A 265 3.56 25.74 9.99
N VAL A 266 3.90 25.68 8.70
CA VAL A 266 2.96 26.01 7.61
C VAL A 266 1.81 25.01 7.56
N THR A 267 2.09 23.74 7.67
CA THR A 267 1.09 22.67 7.70
C THR A 267 0.12 22.83 8.86
N SER A 268 0.65 23.02 10.06
CA SER A 268 -0.16 23.23 11.27
C SER A 268 -1.08 24.45 11.16
N GLY A 269 -0.55 25.55 10.60
CA GLY A 269 -1.33 26.77 10.36
C GLY A 269 -2.39 26.61 9.28
N GLN A 270 -2.03 26.01 8.15
CA GLN A 270 -2.93 25.80 7.01
C GLN A 270 -4.11 24.87 7.34
N LEU A 271 -3.84 23.77 8.04
CA LEU A 271 -4.85 22.81 8.48
C LEU A 271 -5.51 23.21 9.81
N LYS A 272 -5.17 24.37 10.38
CA LYS A 272 -5.72 24.91 11.64
C LYS A 272 -5.61 23.93 12.82
N LEU A 273 -4.56 23.06 12.84
CA LEU A 273 -4.47 21.93 13.77
C LEU A 273 -4.57 22.36 15.24
N LYS A 274 -3.93 23.46 15.63
CA LYS A 274 -4.01 24.00 17.02
C LYS A 274 -5.43 24.47 17.35
N LYS A 275 -6.08 25.19 16.44
CA LYS A 275 -7.43 25.72 16.64
C LYS A 275 -8.45 24.59 16.81
N LEU A 276 -8.31 23.52 16.00
CA LEU A 276 -9.21 22.36 16.02
C LEU A 276 -8.87 21.35 17.13
N GLY A 277 -7.76 21.57 17.87
CA GLY A 277 -7.28 20.63 18.86
C GLY A 277 -6.74 19.32 18.28
N LEU A 278 -6.35 19.32 17.00
CA LEU A 278 -5.90 18.13 16.25
C LEU A 278 -4.39 18.12 16.01
N LEU A 279 -3.61 18.83 16.84
CA LEU A 279 -2.15 18.80 16.75
C LEU A 279 -1.62 17.47 17.27
N PRO A 280 -0.88 16.68 16.45
CA PRO A 280 -0.26 15.44 16.91
C PRO A 280 0.77 15.68 18.02
N LYS A 281 0.91 14.71 18.93
CA LYS A 281 1.89 14.75 20.04
C LYS A 281 3.32 14.43 19.59
N GLY A 282 3.47 13.64 18.52
CA GLY A 282 4.76 13.26 17.95
C GLY A 282 5.41 14.36 17.11
N GLN A 283 6.66 14.15 16.70
CA GLN A 283 7.38 15.06 15.83
C GLN A 283 6.83 15.02 14.39
N PHE A 284 6.98 16.12 13.65
CA PHE A 284 6.55 16.15 12.25
C PHE A 284 7.28 15.11 11.38
N THR A 285 8.53 14.79 11.71
CA THR A 285 9.31 13.72 11.04
C THR A 285 8.67 12.35 11.15
N ASP A 286 7.77 12.12 12.12
CA ASP A 286 7.05 10.85 12.27
C ASP A 286 6.12 10.56 11.10
N ILE A 287 5.79 11.58 10.30
CA ILE A 287 5.04 11.41 9.03
C ILE A 287 5.71 10.41 8.09
N ALA A 288 7.02 10.27 8.15
CA ALA A 288 7.79 9.35 7.31
C ALA A 288 8.04 7.98 7.96
N ARG A 289 7.59 7.75 9.20
CA ARG A 289 7.87 6.49 9.91
C ARG A 289 7.04 5.31 9.40
N SER A 290 5.76 5.52 9.09
CA SER A 290 4.87 4.43 8.70
C SER A 290 4.19 4.68 7.35
N THR A 291 3.35 5.69 7.29
CA THR A 291 2.65 6.09 6.07
C THR A 291 2.61 7.60 6.02
N VAL A 292 3.13 8.19 4.96
CA VAL A 292 2.90 9.61 4.72
C VAL A 292 1.42 9.77 4.41
N SER A 293 0.72 10.55 5.23
CA SER A 293 -0.69 10.82 5.07
C SER A 293 -0.91 12.22 4.52
N LEU A 294 -1.48 12.31 3.32
CA LEU A 294 -1.99 13.60 2.83
C LEU A 294 -3.29 13.94 3.54
N ALA A 295 -3.50 15.24 3.75
CA ALA A 295 -4.77 15.75 4.25
C ALA A 295 -5.87 15.48 3.22
N THR A 296 -6.96 14.88 3.67
CA THR A 296 -8.18 14.70 2.87
C THR A 296 -8.87 16.05 2.71
N GLU A 297 -9.23 16.40 1.49
CA GLU A 297 -10.02 17.62 1.21
C GLU A 297 -11.37 17.54 1.91
N GLY A 298 -11.75 18.62 2.58
CA GLY A 298 -13.01 18.71 3.31
C GLY A 298 -12.96 18.18 4.74
N PHE A 299 -11.92 17.42 5.15
CA PHE A 299 -11.89 16.82 6.50
C PHE A 299 -11.75 17.88 7.60
N PHE A 300 -10.74 18.75 7.50
CA PHE A 300 -10.50 19.78 8.53
C PHE A 300 -11.56 20.88 8.47
N GLU A 301 -12.09 21.15 7.30
CA GLU A 301 -13.24 22.05 7.09
C GLU A 301 -14.51 21.48 7.73
N GLY A 302 -14.78 20.18 7.56
CA GLY A 302 -15.91 19.50 8.20
C GLY A 302 -15.79 19.46 9.72
N VAL A 303 -14.57 19.28 10.25
CA VAL A 303 -14.35 19.39 11.70
C VAL A 303 -14.56 20.82 12.19
N GLU A 304 -14.13 21.84 11.44
CA GLU A 304 -14.36 23.25 11.80
C GLU A 304 -15.85 23.63 11.77
N ALA A 305 -16.60 23.07 10.83
CA ALA A 305 -18.05 23.28 10.69
C ALA A 305 -18.86 22.50 11.75
N GLY A 306 -18.28 21.45 12.34
CA GLY A 306 -18.97 20.57 13.29
C GLY A 306 -19.70 19.38 12.62
N ASP A 307 -19.53 19.20 11.30
CA ASP A 307 -20.10 18.07 10.55
C ASP A 307 -19.37 16.76 10.88
N ILE A 308 -18.11 16.86 11.30
CA ILE A 308 -17.27 15.75 11.75
C ILE A 308 -16.74 16.05 13.15
N VAL A 309 -17.01 15.15 14.08
CA VAL A 309 -16.46 15.21 15.44
C VAL A 309 -15.23 14.27 15.52
N VAL A 310 -14.15 14.70 16.21
CA VAL A 310 -12.98 13.84 16.42
C VAL A 310 -12.76 13.61 17.91
N GLU A 311 -12.98 12.38 18.35
CA GLU A 311 -12.60 11.86 19.67
C GLU A 311 -11.14 11.40 19.60
N ARG A 312 -10.27 12.15 20.24
CA ARG A 312 -8.82 11.94 20.19
C ARG A 312 -8.28 11.28 21.44
N ASP A 313 -7.13 10.63 21.29
CA ASP A 313 -6.40 9.98 22.40
C ASP A 313 -7.27 8.97 23.16
N THR A 314 -8.16 8.30 22.44
CA THR A 314 -9.09 7.30 22.99
C THR A 314 -9.39 6.21 21.96
N GLU A 315 -9.99 5.13 22.40
CA GLU A 315 -10.42 4.01 21.59
C GLU A 315 -11.79 3.50 22.10
N ILE A 316 -12.44 2.66 21.33
CA ILE A 316 -13.66 1.97 21.76
C ILE A 316 -13.26 0.89 22.76
N ALA A 317 -13.82 0.96 23.97
CA ALA A 317 -13.61 -0.03 25.01
C ALA A 317 -14.62 -1.18 24.90
N ALA A 318 -15.89 -0.86 24.65
CA ALA A 318 -16.96 -1.85 24.47
C ALA A 318 -18.15 -1.24 23.71
N PHE A 319 -19.03 -2.09 23.25
CA PHE A 319 -20.36 -1.72 22.80
C PHE A 319 -21.40 -2.06 23.87
N VAL A 320 -22.43 -1.25 23.98
CA VAL A 320 -23.53 -1.45 24.92
C VAL A 320 -24.87 -1.07 24.27
N SER A 321 -25.92 -1.74 24.70
CA SER A 321 -27.30 -1.34 24.34
C SER A 321 -27.94 -0.60 25.52
N LYS A 322 -28.48 0.59 25.25
CA LYS A 322 -29.22 1.41 26.22
C LYS A 322 -30.54 1.86 25.58
N ASP A 323 -31.66 1.52 26.20
CA ASP A 323 -33.01 1.86 25.71
C ASP A 323 -33.25 1.40 24.25
N GLY A 324 -32.67 0.22 23.88
CA GLY A 324 -32.79 -0.34 22.52
C GLY A 324 -31.96 0.38 21.45
N LYS A 325 -31.02 1.22 21.84
CA LYS A 325 -30.05 1.87 20.95
C LYS A 325 -28.62 1.41 21.22
N ALA A 326 -27.85 1.28 20.17
CA ALA A 326 -26.44 0.93 20.25
C ALA A 326 -25.56 2.14 20.61
N TYR A 327 -24.58 1.91 21.48
CA TYR A 327 -23.56 2.90 21.84
C TYR A 327 -22.18 2.28 21.84
N ALA A 328 -21.19 3.05 21.38
CA ALA A 328 -19.78 2.77 21.58
C ALA A 328 -19.29 3.51 22.85
N GLU A 329 -18.93 2.75 23.88
CA GLU A 329 -18.28 3.28 25.06
C GLU A 329 -16.78 3.43 24.80
N LEU A 330 -16.27 4.63 25.02
CA LEU A 330 -14.86 4.95 24.82
C LEU A 330 -14.06 4.77 26.12
N ALA A 331 -12.79 4.47 25.99
CA ALA A 331 -11.86 4.33 27.12
C ALA A 331 -11.77 5.60 28.01
N ASN A 332 -12.15 6.77 27.50
CA ASN A 332 -12.24 8.01 28.27
C ASN A 332 -13.58 8.21 29.02
N GLY A 333 -14.47 7.21 29.00
CA GLY A 333 -15.75 7.20 29.70
C GLY A 333 -16.91 7.86 28.93
N ARG A 334 -16.70 8.35 27.72
CA ARG A 334 -17.79 8.86 26.85
C ARG A 334 -18.51 7.71 26.16
N ALA A 335 -19.80 7.87 25.91
CA ALA A 335 -20.61 6.97 25.08
C ALA A 335 -21.09 7.71 23.84
N LEU A 336 -20.90 7.11 22.68
CA LEU A 336 -21.31 7.64 21.39
C LEU A 336 -22.45 6.80 20.81
N PRO A 337 -23.53 7.40 20.31
CA PRO A 337 -24.48 6.64 19.49
C PRO A 337 -23.76 5.98 18.33
N ALA A 338 -24.08 4.72 18.03
CA ALA A 338 -23.34 3.93 17.07
C ALA A 338 -24.26 2.95 16.32
N ASP A 339 -25.05 3.47 15.38
CA ASP A 339 -25.82 2.59 14.48
C ASP A 339 -24.88 1.83 13.54
N ILE A 340 -23.80 2.49 13.09
CA ILE A 340 -22.79 1.89 12.21
C ILE A 340 -21.39 2.27 12.72
N VAL A 341 -20.54 1.26 12.77
CA VAL A 341 -19.12 1.43 13.08
C VAL A 341 -18.30 1.07 11.84
N VAL A 342 -17.55 2.03 11.31
CA VAL A 342 -16.68 1.83 10.15
C VAL A 342 -15.24 1.71 10.61
N THR A 343 -14.64 0.53 10.49
CA THR A 343 -13.24 0.29 10.86
C THR A 343 -12.30 0.66 9.72
N ALA A 344 -11.44 1.64 9.95
CA ALA A 344 -10.36 2.07 9.06
C ALA A 344 -8.99 1.91 9.77
N THR A 345 -8.81 0.76 10.41
CA THR A 345 -7.72 0.45 11.34
C THR A 345 -6.52 -0.24 10.69
N GLY A 346 -6.51 -0.29 9.35
CA GLY A 346 -5.42 -0.87 8.56
C GLY A 346 -5.72 -2.27 8.04
N PHE A 347 -4.65 -2.97 7.67
CA PHE A 347 -4.74 -4.27 7.01
C PHE A 347 -3.74 -5.25 7.60
N LYS A 348 -4.06 -6.54 7.48
CA LYS A 348 -3.15 -7.65 7.68
C LYS A 348 -2.58 -8.12 6.36
N GLN A 349 -1.33 -8.57 6.39
CA GLN A 349 -0.64 -9.17 5.25
C GLN A 349 -0.68 -10.69 5.41
N GLU A 350 -1.83 -11.28 5.16
CA GLU A 350 -2.04 -12.72 5.29
C GLU A 350 -1.98 -13.41 3.92
N LEU A 351 -1.48 -14.65 3.93
CA LEU A 351 -1.36 -15.52 2.76
C LEU A 351 -2.07 -16.85 3.06
N PRO A 352 -3.40 -16.84 3.20
CA PRO A 352 -4.16 -18.00 3.70
C PRO A 352 -4.11 -19.21 2.76
N PHE A 353 -3.75 -19.00 1.50
CA PHE A 353 -3.58 -20.08 0.52
C PHE A 353 -2.30 -20.90 0.71
N PHE A 354 -1.35 -20.45 1.52
CA PHE A 354 -0.18 -21.25 1.86
C PHE A 354 -0.41 -22.13 3.09
N PRO A 355 0.08 -23.38 3.10
CA PRO A 355 0.17 -24.21 4.30
C PRO A 355 0.97 -23.48 5.42
N GLU A 356 0.67 -23.79 6.68
CA GLU A 356 1.33 -23.16 7.84
C GLU A 356 2.86 -23.31 7.80
N GLU A 357 3.37 -24.45 7.32
CA GLU A 357 4.80 -24.73 7.21
C GLU A 357 5.50 -23.79 6.21
N ILE A 358 4.78 -23.34 5.17
CA ILE A 358 5.31 -22.37 4.22
C ILE A 358 5.23 -20.97 4.82
N GLN A 359 4.11 -20.61 5.46
CA GLN A 359 3.96 -19.30 6.11
C GLN A 359 5.05 -19.08 7.18
N ALA A 360 5.35 -20.11 7.99
CA ALA A 360 6.41 -20.08 9.00
C ALA A 360 7.82 -19.90 8.41
N GLN A 361 8.04 -20.24 7.13
CA GLN A 361 9.31 -20.02 6.45
C GLN A 361 9.44 -18.61 5.84
N LEU A 362 8.31 -17.92 5.66
CA LEU A 362 8.25 -16.60 5.02
C LEU A 362 8.39 -15.45 6.01
N THR A 363 8.12 -15.69 7.29
CA THR A 363 8.13 -14.65 8.34
C THR A 363 8.99 -15.06 9.53
N ASP A 364 9.48 -14.08 10.28
CA ASP A 364 10.10 -14.32 11.58
C ASP A 364 9.05 -14.42 12.71
N ASP A 365 9.50 -14.66 13.95
CA ASP A 365 8.64 -14.78 15.14
C ASP A 365 7.78 -13.52 15.43
N ASN A 366 8.12 -12.38 14.83
CA ASN A 366 7.34 -11.13 14.94
C ASN A 366 6.38 -10.94 13.76
N GLY A 367 6.34 -11.88 12.82
CA GLY A 367 5.54 -11.81 11.61
C GLY A 367 6.11 -10.87 10.54
N ASP A 368 7.39 -10.53 10.60
CA ASP A 368 8.05 -9.74 9.56
C ASP A 368 8.57 -10.64 8.44
N TYR A 369 8.21 -10.30 7.20
CA TYR A 369 8.62 -11.06 6.02
C TYR A 369 10.13 -11.09 5.84
N GLN A 370 10.67 -12.28 5.60
CA GLN A 370 12.08 -12.56 5.37
C GLN A 370 12.37 -12.66 3.87
N LEU A 371 12.27 -11.53 3.17
CA LEU A 371 12.39 -11.42 1.71
C LEU A 371 13.61 -10.58 1.32
N TYR A 372 14.58 -11.20 0.64
CA TYR A 372 15.68 -10.46 0.02
C TYR A 372 15.11 -9.50 -1.04
N ARG A 373 15.46 -8.23 -0.99
CA ARG A 373 14.92 -7.13 -1.82
C ARG A 373 13.39 -6.94 -1.71
N GLN A 374 12.74 -7.49 -0.69
CA GLN A 374 11.27 -7.63 -0.59
C GLN A 374 10.67 -8.44 -1.75
N ILE A 375 11.46 -9.33 -2.35
CA ILE A 375 11.11 -10.12 -3.53
C ILE A 375 11.34 -11.62 -3.31
N LEU A 376 12.53 -12.02 -2.90
CA LEU A 376 12.94 -13.42 -2.88
C LEU A 376 12.97 -13.99 -1.46
N PRO A 377 12.14 -15.02 -1.16
CA PRO A 377 12.23 -15.75 0.11
C PRO A 377 13.60 -16.44 0.26
N LEU A 378 14.07 -16.54 1.51
CA LEU A 378 15.40 -17.11 1.79
C LEU A 378 15.44 -18.64 1.60
N THR A 379 14.34 -19.34 1.89
CA THR A 379 14.30 -20.80 2.00
C THR A 379 13.29 -21.49 1.09
N VAL A 380 12.24 -20.78 0.69
CA VAL A 380 11.18 -21.31 -0.17
C VAL A 380 11.56 -21.15 -1.64
N LYS A 381 11.68 -22.27 -2.36
CA LYS A 381 12.08 -22.30 -3.76
C LYS A 381 10.90 -22.01 -4.71
N ASP A 382 11.24 -21.61 -5.94
CA ASP A 382 10.29 -21.38 -7.04
C ASP A 382 9.15 -20.40 -6.65
N LEU A 383 9.46 -19.46 -5.76
CA LEU A 383 8.55 -18.46 -5.22
C LEU A 383 9.20 -17.08 -5.21
N THR A 384 8.46 -16.08 -5.67
CA THR A 384 8.84 -14.67 -5.52
C THR A 384 7.63 -13.81 -5.18
N PHE A 385 7.89 -12.59 -4.72
CA PHE A 385 6.89 -11.61 -4.32
C PHE A 385 7.03 -10.35 -5.18
N ALA A 386 5.92 -9.81 -5.65
CA ALA A 386 5.87 -8.53 -6.36
C ALA A 386 4.96 -7.54 -5.63
N GLY A 387 5.43 -6.29 -5.48
CA GLY A 387 4.66 -5.24 -4.78
C GLY A 387 4.66 -5.33 -3.26
N TYR A 388 5.59 -6.12 -2.67
CA TYR A 388 5.79 -6.22 -1.22
C TYR A 388 6.77 -5.16 -0.68
N ASN A 389 6.98 -4.10 -1.43
CA ASN A 389 7.75 -2.91 -1.07
C ASN A 389 6.84 -1.67 -1.05
N SER A 390 6.01 -1.54 -0.01
CA SER A 390 5.10 -0.40 0.13
C SER A 390 5.88 0.93 0.10
N SER A 391 5.57 1.78 -0.86
CA SER A 391 6.32 3.01 -1.13
C SER A 391 5.43 4.11 -1.71
N PHE A 392 6.00 5.33 -1.89
CA PHE A 392 5.31 6.39 -2.64
C PHE A 392 5.13 6.04 -4.11
N PHE A 393 6.10 5.36 -4.71
CA PHE A 393 6.07 4.98 -6.12
C PHE A 393 5.68 3.51 -6.27
N SER A 394 4.64 3.06 -5.54
CA SER A 394 4.23 1.65 -5.54
C SER A 394 4.06 1.03 -6.93
N PRO A 395 3.45 1.70 -7.94
CA PRO A 395 3.38 1.14 -9.29
C PRO A 395 4.76 0.92 -9.90
N LEU A 396 5.65 1.90 -9.83
CA LEU A 396 7.00 1.80 -10.37
C LEU A 396 7.84 0.78 -9.61
N SER A 397 7.75 0.76 -8.26
CA SER A 397 8.45 -0.23 -7.44
C SER A 397 8.01 -1.66 -7.77
N ALA A 398 6.71 -1.88 -7.99
CA ALA A 398 6.17 -3.17 -8.39
C ALA A 398 6.65 -3.60 -9.78
N GLU A 399 6.68 -2.67 -10.74
CA GLU A 399 7.22 -2.91 -12.09
C GLU A 399 8.71 -3.27 -12.05
N MET A 400 9.52 -2.55 -11.26
CA MET A 400 10.95 -2.86 -11.13
C MET A 400 11.18 -4.18 -10.38
N SER A 401 10.30 -4.57 -9.47
CA SER A 401 10.33 -5.92 -8.88
C SER A 401 10.06 -7.00 -9.93
N ALA A 402 9.11 -6.78 -10.84
CA ALA A 402 8.84 -7.70 -11.96
C ALA A 402 10.05 -7.82 -12.90
N VAL A 403 10.74 -6.70 -13.17
CA VAL A 403 12.00 -6.69 -13.95
C VAL A 403 13.09 -7.52 -13.25
N TRP A 404 13.23 -7.37 -11.92
CA TRP A 404 14.18 -8.16 -11.13
C TRP A 404 13.85 -9.65 -11.19
N ILE A 405 12.57 -10.01 -11.01
CA ILE A 405 12.08 -11.39 -11.10
C ILE A 405 12.38 -11.96 -12.49
N GLY A 406 12.03 -11.24 -13.55
CA GLY A 406 12.31 -11.67 -14.93
C GLY A 406 13.79 -11.88 -15.22
N SER A 407 14.65 -11.00 -14.70
CA SER A 407 16.10 -11.15 -14.79
C SER A 407 16.60 -12.38 -14.02
N TYR A 408 16.09 -12.61 -12.79
CA TYR A 408 16.44 -13.77 -11.97
C TYR A 408 16.04 -15.09 -12.66
N LEU A 409 14.81 -15.20 -13.14
CA LEU A 409 14.33 -16.40 -13.84
C LEU A 409 15.04 -16.67 -15.17
N GLY A 410 15.45 -15.61 -15.86
CA GLY A 410 16.21 -15.68 -17.10
C GLY A 410 17.72 -15.86 -16.93
N GLY A 411 18.23 -15.99 -15.69
CA GLY A 411 19.68 -16.09 -15.42
C GLY A 411 20.46 -14.79 -15.70
N GLY A 412 19.78 -13.65 -15.79
CA GLY A 412 20.39 -12.37 -16.11
C GLY A 412 21.16 -11.72 -14.97
N HIS A 413 21.05 -12.23 -13.74
CA HIS A 413 21.89 -11.89 -12.59
C HIS A 413 21.91 -13.02 -11.58
N GLU A 414 22.97 -13.06 -10.78
CA GLU A 414 23.11 -13.98 -9.66
C GLU A 414 22.68 -13.30 -8.34
N VAL A 415 22.11 -14.08 -7.44
CA VAL A 415 21.84 -13.63 -6.07
C VAL A 415 22.97 -14.06 -5.14
N PRO A 416 23.22 -13.30 -4.05
CA PRO A 416 24.22 -13.70 -3.06
C PRO A 416 23.89 -15.06 -2.41
N PRO A 417 24.87 -15.73 -1.77
CA PRO A 417 24.61 -16.89 -0.94
C PRO A 417 23.54 -16.63 0.11
N VAL A 418 22.80 -17.68 0.51
CA VAL A 418 21.65 -17.56 1.42
C VAL A 418 22.04 -16.87 2.73
N GLU A 419 23.22 -17.16 3.27
CA GLU A 419 23.72 -16.58 4.51
C GLU A 419 23.91 -15.05 4.39
N GLU A 420 24.39 -14.60 3.24
CA GLU A 420 24.55 -13.15 2.97
C GLU A 420 23.21 -12.48 2.76
N MET A 421 22.29 -13.11 2.01
CA MET A 421 20.93 -12.61 1.86
C MET A 421 20.24 -12.51 3.22
N ALA A 422 20.36 -13.53 4.07
CA ALA A 422 19.77 -13.54 5.41
C ALA A 422 20.32 -12.41 6.28
N ALA A 423 21.62 -12.15 6.24
CA ALA A 423 22.24 -11.04 6.97
C ALA A 423 21.71 -9.67 6.48
N GLN A 424 21.55 -9.49 5.17
CA GLN A 424 21.00 -8.27 4.59
C GLN A 424 19.51 -8.08 4.98
N VAL A 425 18.71 -9.16 4.95
CA VAL A 425 17.30 -9.13 5.37
C VAL A 425 17.19 -8.79 6.85
N ALA A 426 17.94 -9.47 7.72
CA ALA A 426 17.92 -9.19 9.17
C ALA A 426 18.30 -7.73 9.48
N SER A 427 19.34 -7.21 8.83
CA SER A 427 19.74 -5.80 8.95
C SER A 427 18.66 -4.84 8.47
N ARG A 428 17.98 -5.17 7.37
CA ARG A 428 16.87 -4.37 6.82
C ARG A 428 15.66 -4.36 7.77
N VAL A 429 15.25 -5.52 8.25
CA VAL A 429 14.13 -5.66 9.18
C VAL A 429 14.42 -4.92 10.49
N ALA A 430 15.61 -5.07 11.06
CA ALA A 430 15.99 -4.33 12.25
C ALA A 430 15.92 -2.81 12.06
N TRP A 431 16.45 -2.30 10.94
CA TRP A 431 16.36 -0.88 10.59
C TRP A 431 14.91 -0.40 10.39
N LEU A 432 14.06 -1.22 9.74
CA LEU A 432 12.64 -0.88 9.56
C LEU A 432 11.90 -0.81 10.90
N ARG A 433 12.17 -1.73 11.81
CA ARG A 433 11.59 -1.73 13.17
C ARG A 433 12.02 -0.52 13.97
N GLU A 434 13.32 -0.21 14.00
CA GLU A 434 13.85 0.96 14.69
C GLU A 434 13.22 2.25 14.13
N ARG A 435 13.16 2.39 12.81
CA ARG A 435 12.61 3.57 12.15
C ARG A 435 11.12 3.79 12.41
N THR A 436 10.35 2.72 12.59
CA THR A 436 8.88 2.77 12.74
C THR A 436 8.41 2.54 14.17
N ASP A 437 9.31 2.45 15.14
CA ASP A 437 9.00 2.02 16.52
C ASP A 437 8.23 0.67 16.55
N GLY A 438 8.58 -0.25 15.64
CA GLY A 438 7.92 -1.54 15.46
C GLY A 438 6.56 -1.49 14.75
N HIS A 439 6.04 -0.29 14.42
CA HIS A 439 4.77 -0.15 13.74
C HIS A 439 4.92 -0.22 12.23
N HIS A 440 4.03 -0.97 11.55
CA HIS A 440 3.94 -1.07 10.08
C HIS A 440 5.23 -1.49 9.36
N ALA A 441 6.22 -2.05 10.05
CA ALA A 441 7.46 -2.51 9.44
C ALA A 441 7.23 -3.74 8.56
N ARG A 442 6.78 -4.83 9.13
CA ARG A 442 6.44 -6.11 8.47
C ARG A 442 7.47 -6.59 7.43
N GLY A 443 8.66 -6.00 7.40
CA GLY A 443 9.66 -6.26 6.36
C GLY A 443 9.32 -5.66 4.98
N THR A 444 8.23 -4.92 4.84
CA THR A 444 7.66 -4.49 3.55
C THR A 444 7.47 -2.97 3.42
N ASN A 445 7.50 -2.21 4.51
CA ASN A 445 7.27 -0.76 4.47
C ASN A 445 8.58 0.01 4.25
N ILE A 446 8.81 0.48 3.05
CA ILE A 446 10.01 1.27 2.67
C ILE A 446 9.73 2.77 2.46
N ILE A 447 8.52 3.25 2.78
CA ILE A 447 8.22 4.68 2.70
C ILE A 447 9.13 5.46 3.69
N PRO A 448 9.79 6.57 3.27
CA PRO A 448 9.75 7.24 1.96
C PRO A 448 10.80 6.78 0.94
N PHE A 449 11.56 5.73 1.17
CA PHE A 449 12.78 5.33 0.47
C PHE A 449 12.53 4.52 -0.82
N SER A 450 11.55 4.93 -1.62
CA SER A 450 11.19 4.27 -2.86
C SER A 450 12.33 4.20 -3.87
N MET A 451 13.07 5.32 -4.01
CA MET A 451 14.13 5.41 -5.01
C MET A 451 15.40 4.68 -4.59
N HIS A 452 15.67 4.62 -3.29
CA HIS A 452 16.76 3.77 -2.77
C HIS A 452 16.47 2.29 -3.07
N ASN A 453 15.24 1.83 -2.83
CA ASN A 453 14.84 0.45 -3.13
C ASN A 453 14.89 0.15 -4.64
N ILE A 454 14.35 1.06 -5.49
CA ILE A 454 14.41 0.90 -6.94
C ILE A 454 15.85 0.85 -7.44
N ASP A 455 16.72 1.72 -6.93
CA ASP A 455 18.14 1.73 -7.29
C ASP A 455 18.86 0.43 -6.86
N GLU A 456 18.55 -0.13 -5.69
CA GLU A 456 19.09 -1.41 -5.24
C GLU A 456 18.64 -2.55 -6.16
N VAL A 457 17.35 -2.63 -6.46
CA VAL A 457 16.76 -3.64 -7.34
C VAL A 457 17.37 -3.58 -8.75
N LEU A 458 17.47 -2.37 -9.34
CA LEU A 458 18.05 -2.19 -10.66
C LEU A 458 19.57 -2.40 -10.70
N SER A 459 20.26 -2.12 -9.60
CA SER A 459 21.69 -2.39 -9.47
C SER A 459 22.01 -3.88 -9.52
N ASP A 460 21.18 -4.72 -8.86
CA ASP A 460 21.34 -6.18 -8.91
C ASP A 460 21.24 -6.69 -10.37
N VAL A 461 20.28 -6.15 -11.11
CA VAL A 461 20.04 -6.53 -12.54
C VAL A 461 21.10 -5.95 -13.48
N GLY A 462 21.92 -4.99 -13.03
CA GLY A 462 22.87 -4.27 -13.88
C GLY A 462 22.19 -3.34 -14.89
N LEU A 463 20.96 -2.92 -14.60
CA LEU A 463 20.22 -1.93 -15.37
C LEU A 463 20.03 -0.66 -14.53
N ASP A 464 20.00 0.48 -15.20
CA ASP A 464 19.77 1.75 -14.52
C ASP A 464 19.28 2.82 -15.51
N VAL A 465 18.69 3.88 -14.96
CA VAL A 465 18.43 5.10 -15.72
C VAL A 465 19.71 5.92 -15.89
N SER A 466 19.72 6.83 -16.87
CA SER A 466 20.91 7.64 -17.14
C SER A 466 21.32 8.49 -15.93
N LYS A 467 22.62 8.79 -15.81
CA LYS A 467 23.15 9.70 -14.78
C LYS A 467 22.50 11.09 -14.86
N ARG A 468 22.15 11.56 -16.06
CA ARG A 468 21.43 12.82 -16.28
C ARG A 468 20.02 12.77 -15.69
N THR A 469 19.32 11.66 -15.90
CA THR A 469 17.99 11.42 -15.30
C THR A 469 18.07 11.44 -13.78
N LYS A 470 19.02 10.71 -13.19
CA LYS A 470 19.21 10.71 -11.72
C LYS A 470 19.54 12.11 -11.19
N ALA A 471 20.39 12.88 -11.87
CA ALA A 471 20.71 14.25 -11.48
C ALA A 471 19.47 15.17 -11.54
N ALA A 472 18.65 15.06 -12.57
CA ALA A 472 17.41 15.83 -12.68
C ALA A 472 16.41 15.47 -11.55
N GLN A 473 16.30 14.20 -11.19
CA GLN A 473 15.42 13.70 -10.12
C GLN A 473 15.77 14.21 -8.71
N TRP A 474 16.95 14.80 -8.51
CA TRP A 474 17.28 15.46 -7.25
C TRP A 474 16.43 16.70 -6.99
N LEU A 475 16.08 17.45 -8.03
CA LEU A 475 15.37 18.72 -7.92
C LEU A 475 13.97 18.69 -8.55
N LEU A 476 13.71 17.74 -9.44
CA LEU A 476 12.43 17.59 -10.11
C LEU A 476 11.69 16.33 -9.62
N PRO A 477 10.36 16.37 -9.58
CA PRO A 477 9.56 15.19 -9.26
C PRO A 477 9.92 14.02 -10.17
N ILE A 478 9.98 12.84 -9.60
CA ILE A 478 10.29 11.61 -10.32
C ILE A 478 9.16 11.29 -11.28
N ASP A 479 9.52 11.12 -12.56
CA ASP A 479 8.62 10.69 -13.64
C ASP A 479 8.88 9.20 -13.92
N PRO A 480 7.93 8.28 -13.65
CA PRO A 480 8.07 6.86 -13.96
C PRO A 480 8.44 6.59 -15.43
N LYS A 481 8.00 7.42 -16.38
CA LYS A 481 8.36 7.29 -17.80
C LYS A 481 9.86 7.22 -18.08
N ALA A 482 10.68 7.79 -17.19
CA ALA A 482 12.13 7.70 -17.31
C ALA A 482 12.66 6.26 -17.21
N TYR A 483 11.86 5.34 -16.70
CA TYR A 483 12.16 3.91 -16.53
C TYR A 483 11.61 3.03 -17.66
N ALA A 484 10.84 3.57 -18.61
CA ALA A 484 10.19 2.80 -19.68
C ALA A 484 11.14 1.99 -20.58
N SER A 485 12.42 2.35 -20.63
CA SER A 485 13.42 1.59 -21.37
C SER A 485 14.01 0.40 -20.62
N ILE A 486 13.67 0.22 -19.35
CA ILE A 486 14.30 -0.83 -18.50
C ILE A 486 13.87 -2.23 -18.97
N THR A 487 12.56 -2.47 -19.14
CA THR A 487 12.07 -3.79 -19.60
C THR A 487 12.59 -4.14 -21.01
N PRO A 488 12.52 -3.28 -22.04
CA PRO A 488 13.14 -3.57 -23.33
C PRO A 488 14.65 -3.91 -23.26
N ARG A 489 15.39 -3.18 -22.42
CA ARG A 489 16.83 -3.46 -22.21
C ARG A 489 17.07 -4.78 -21.50
N LEU A 490 16.15 -5.21 -20.59
CA LEU A 490 16.21 -6.55 -20.01
C LEU A 490 16.01 -7.64 -21.07
N VAL A 491 15.00 -7.48 -21.95
CA VAL A 491 14.75 -8.42 -23.05
C VAL A 491 15.99 -8.55 -23.94
N GLU A 492 16.60 -7.42 -24.34
CA GLU A 492 17.83 -7.43 -25.13
C GLU A 492 18.99 -8.12 -24.40
N LYS A 493 19.16 -7.84 -23.10
CA LYS A 493 20.20 -8.44 -22.28
C LYS A 493 20.06 -9.96 -22.21
N LEU A 494 18.86 -10.47 -21.97
CA LEU A 494 18.63 -11.93 -21.85
C LEU A 494 18.68 -12.65 -23.20
N ALA A 495 18.38 -11.97 -24.31
CA ALA A 495 18.51 -12.55 -25.66
C ALA A 495 20.00 -12.74 -26.08
N THR A 496 20.95 -12.11 -25.38
CA THR A 496 22.40 -12.19 -25.67
C THR A 496 23.14 -13.16 -24.72
N HIS A 497 22.45 -13.71 -23.73
CA HIS A 497 22.92 -14.77 -22.83
C HIS A 497 22.40 -16.13 -23.24
#